data_4e91792a4586ca59fa14009161dfad10
#
_entry.id   4e91792a4586ca59fa14009161dfad10
#
_cell.length_a   1.000
_cell.length_b   1.000
_cell.length_c   1.000
_cell.angle_alpha   90.00
_cell.angle_beta   90.00
_cell.angle_gamma   90.00
#
_symmetry.space_group_name_H-M   'P 1'
#
loop_
_entity.id
_entity.type
_entity.pdbx_description
1 polymer ?
#
loop_
_entity_poly.entity_id
_entity_poly.type
_entity_poly.pdbx_seq_one_letter_code
_entity_poly.pdbx_strand_id
1 'polypeptide(L)'
;MKRTMNTTVVVVCALVIALFTTSCSKDNDILDAEKNAIQALNNIVGNYKGNLAATYGTTTTIWPGINWTVDKNSTITVNNFPYQLLANGVSKNTASSLYTTLINEKQRSLKLYITTIQPQDNKVFFNLSSNFKFDITTANETYELTGAVSFNNKQFNSSYTMNNSEMQMQFTIYKLVKIDKAHATAIIQEDFDTPVSFYLTGNKV
;
A
#
# COMPACT_ATOMS: atom_id res chain seq x y z
N MET A 1 6.65 10.71 37.99
CA MET A 1 6.77 9.49 37.18
C MET A 1 5.70 9.51 36.08
N LYS A 2 6.07 9.90 34.87
CA LYS A 2 5.16 9.89 33.71
C LYS A 2 5.26 8.50 33.05
N ARG A 3 4.16 7.74 33.05
CA ARG A 3 4.06 6.48 32.32
C ARG A 3 3.95 6.81 30.84
N THR A 4 4.96 6.48 30.06
CA THR A 4 4.89 6.40 28.60
C THR A 4 4.08 5.16 28.25
N MET A 5 2.82 5.33 27.83
CA MET A 5 2.03 4.28 27.23
C MET A 5 2.66 3.91 25.88
N ASN A 6 3.04 2.68 25.72
CA ASN A 6 3.61 2.12 24.51
C ASN A 6 2.59 2.24 23.37
N THR A 7 2.91 3.05 22.37
CA THR A 7 2.12 3.30 21.17
C THR A 7 1.89 2.03 20.32
N THR A 8 2.64 0.97 20.59
CA THR A 8 2.58 -0.31 19.86
C THR A 8 1.28 -1.10 20.12
N VAL A 9 0.63 -0.90 21.27
CA VAL A 9 -0.62 -1.63 21.61
C VAL A 9 -1.83 -1.05 20.89
N VAL A 10 -1.80 0.23 20.53
CA VAL A 10 -2.95 0.93 19.93
C VAL A 10 -3.18 0.54 18.47
N VAL A 11 -2.13 0.17 17.73
CA VAL A 11 -2.23 -0.18 16.30
C VAL A 11 -2.89 -1.56 16.10
N VAL A 12 -2.67 -2.50 17.01
CA VAL A 12 -3.28 -3.84 16.93
C VAL A 12 -4.78 -3.81 17.21
N CYS A 13 -5.23 -2.92 18.11
CA CYS A 13 -6.66 -2.78 18.41
C CYS A 13 -7.48 -2.15 17.26
N ALA A 14 -6.88 -1.35 16.39
CA ALA A 14 -7.58 -0.73 15.26
C ALA A 14 -7.90 -1.72 14.12
N LEU A 15 -7.16 -2.83 14.04
CA LEU A 15 -7.36 -3.86 13.01
C LEU A 15 -8.62 -4.72 13.22
N VAL A 16 -9.13 -4.81 14.45
CA VAL A 16 -10.19 -5.74 14.82
C VAL A 16 -11.61 -5.14 14.75
N ILE A 17 -11.72 -3.80 14.83
CA ILE A 17 -13.03 -3.14 15.02
C ILE A 17 -13.90 -3.12 13.75
N ALA A 18 -13.37 -3.38 12.57
CA ALA A 18 -14.12 -3.26 11.31
C ALA A 18 -15.02 -4.47 10.93
N LEU A 19 -15.04 -5.56 11.72
CA LEU A 19 -15.69 -6.80 11.29
C LEU A 19 -17.02 -7.15 11.99
N PHE A 20 -17.45 -6.41 13.02
CA PHE A 20 -18.63 -6.85 13.82
C PHE A 20 -19.68 -5.78 14.03
N THR A 21 -20.52 -5.60 13.04
CA THR A 21 -21.86 -5.03 13.25
C THR A 21 -22.92 -6.07 12.88
N THR A 22 -23.03 -7.14 13.64
CA THR A 22 -24.30 -7.86 13.89
C THR A 22 -24.07 -8.96 14.93
N SER A 23 -24.88 -8.93 15.98
CA SER A 23 -25.12 -9.99 16.97
C SER A 23 -24.39 -9.86 18.30
N CYS A 24 -25.17 -9.58 19.31
CA CYS A 24 -24.87 -9.81 20.72
C CYS A 24 -24.57 -11.30 20.98
N SER A 25 -23.27 -11.67 21.07
CA SER A 25 -22.88 -12.85 21.84
C SER A 25 -21.38 -12.87 22.07
N LYS A 26 -21.00 -12.70 23.32
CA LYS A 26 -19.85 -13.25 24.02
C LYS A 26 -18.46 -12.73 23.72
N ASP A 27 -17.81 -12.29 24.79
CA ASP A 27 -16.37 -11.91 24.89
C ASP A 27 -15.41 -12.94 24.28
N ASN A 28 -15.80 -14.22 24.20
CA ASN A 28 -14.99 -15.29 23.63
C ASN A 28 -14.83 -15.19 22.11
N ASP A 29 -15.85 -14.76 21.38
CA ASP A 29 -15.80 -14.69 19.89
C ASP A 29 -14.85 -13.58 19.42
N ILE A 30 -14.72 -12.51 20.19
CA ILE A 30 -13.79 -11.41 19.90
C ILE A 30 -12.33 -11.84 20.12
N LEU A 31 -12.08 -12.56 21.21
CA LEU A 31 -10.74 -13.09 21.51
C LEU A 31 -10.27 -14.12 20.47
N ASP A 32 -11.17 -14.94 19.96
CA ASP A 32 -10.85 -15.93 18.94
C ASP A 32 -10.60 -15.26 17.56
N ALA A 33 -11.36 -14.23 17.23
CA ALA A 33 -11.12 -13.44 16.00
C ALA A 33 -9.77 -12.72 16.04
N GLU A 34 -9.40 -12.13 17.18
CA GLU A 34 -8.11 -11.48 17.37
C GLU A 34 -6.94 -12.48 17.25
N LYS A 35 -7.05 -13.64 17.90
CA LYS A 35 -6.08 -14.73 17.77
C LYS A 35 -5.90 -15.18 16.32
N ASN A 36 -7.00 -15.38 15.61
CA ASN A 36 -6.98 -15.79 14.20
C ASN A 36 -6.32 -14.74 13.31
N ALA A 37 -6.57 -13.45 13.56
CA ALA A 37 -5.93 -12.36 12.83
C ALA A 37 -4.41 -12.29 13.08
N ILE A 38 -3.99 -12.46 14.34
CA ILE A 38 -2.56 -12.50 14.72
C ILE A 38 -1.87 -13.71 14.07
N GLN A 39 -2.50 -14.89 14.10
CA GLN A 39 -1.96 -16.08 13.46
C GLN A 39 -1.87 -15.91 11.94
N ALA A 40 -2.89 -15.35 11.31
CA ALA A 40 -2.90 -15.05 9.89
C ALA A 40 -1.77 -14.08 9.51
N LEU A 41 -1.55 -13.03 10.30
CA LEU A 41 -0.43 -12.11 10.11
C LEU A 41 0.92 -12.83 10.23
N ASN A 42 1.11 -13.66 11.24
CA ASN A 42 2.34 -14.43 11.44
C ASN A 42 2.66 -15.35 10.25
N ASN A 43 1.64 -15.92 9.60
CA ASN A 43 1.81 -16.75 8.41
C ASN A 43 2.39 -15.97 7.23
N ILE A 44 2.02 -14.70 7.08
CA ILE A 44 2.46 -13.86 5.97
C ILE A 44 3.71 -13.02 6.27
N VAL A 45 4.14 -12.91 7.52
CA VAL A 45 5.40 -12.21 7.88
C VAL A 45 6.59 -12.86 7.19
N GLY A 46 7.43 -12.07 6.54
CA GLY A 46 8.64 -12.55 5.87
C GLY A 46 9.11 -11.66 4.73
N ASN A 47 10.11 -12.18 4.01
CA ASN A 47 10.66 -11.55 2.81
C ASN A 47 10.10 -12.24 1.57
N TYR A 48 9.89 -11.47 0.53
CA TYR A 48 9.30 -11.93 -0.73
C TYR A 48 10.07 -11.41 -1.91
N LYS A 49 10.05 -12.17 -3.00
CA LYS A 49 10.60 -11.78 -4.29
C LYS A 49 9.65 -12.18 -5.41
N GLY A 50 9.47 -11.27 -6.37
CA GLY A 50 8.54 -11.51 -7.46
C GLY A 50 8.56 -10.43 -8.54
N ASN A 51 7.40 -10.22 -9.15
CA ASN A 51 7.22 -9.25 -10.22
C ASN A 51 6.13 -8.24 -9.85
N LEU A 52 6.22 -7.06 -10.44
CA LEU A 52 5.20 -6.04 -10.39
C LEU A 52 4.69 -5.77 -11.80
N ALA A 53 3.37 -5.77 -11.96
CA ALA A 53 2.71 -5.28 -13.16
C ALA A 53 2.01 -3.96 -12.84
N ALA A 54 2.18 -2.96 -13.69
CA ALA A 54 1.49 -1.68 -13.61
C ALA A 54 0.57 -1.53 -14.83
N THR A 55 -0.72 -1.33 -14.59
CA THR A 55 -1.74 -1.19 -15.65
C THR A 55 -2.35 0.20 -15.59
N TYR A 56 -2.43 0.85 -16.74
CA TYR A 56 -3.10 2.13 -16.95
C TYR A 56 -3.86 2.09 -18.29
N GLY A 57 -5.15 2.38 -18.25
CA GLY A 57 -6.02 2.13 -19.40
C GLY A 57 -5.92 0.66 -19.84
N THR A 58 -5.56 0.45 -21.11
CA THR A 58 -5.37 -0.90 -21.70
C THR A 58 -3.92 -1.39 -21.71
N THR A 59 -2.98 -0.58 -21.21
CA THR A 59 -1.54 -0.88 -21.27
C THR A 59 -1.06 -1.46 -19.94
N THR A 60 -0.27 -2.53 -20.02
CA THR A 60 0.39 -3.13 -18.86
C THR A 60 1.90 -3.15 -19.07
N THR A 61 2.63 -2.68 -18.06
CA THR A 61 4.09 -2.73 -17.98
C THR A 61 4.50 -3.69 -16.87
N ILE A 62 5.39 -4.63 -17.19
CA ILE A 62 5.91 -5.60 -16.21
C ILE A 62 7.30 -5.14 -15.74
N TRP A 63 7.48 -5.13 -14.41
CA TRP A 63 8.73 -4.81 -13.73
C TRP A 63 9.20 -6.03 -12.93
N PRO A 64 10.21 -6.76 -13.42
CA PRO A 64 10.67 -7.99 -12.77
C PRO A 64 11.57 -7.72 -11.57
N GLY A 65 11.71 -8.72 -10.70
CA GLY A 65 12.71 -8.73 -9.63
C GLY A 65 12.42 -7.78 -8.48
N ILE A 66 11.16 -7.40 -8.25
CA ILE A 66 10.77 -6.60 -7.09
C ILE A 66 10.84 -7.43 -5.80
N ASN A 67 11.26 -6.79 -4.71
CA ASN A 67 11.30 -7.40 -3.39
C ASN A 67 10.44 -6.62 -2.42
N TRP A 68 9.82 -7.32 -1.47
CA TRP A 68 9.10 -6.70 -0.37
C TRP A 68 9.23 -7.51 0.91
N THR A 69 8.95 -6.85 2.02
CA THR A 69 8.91 -7.46 3.35
C THR A 69 7.55 -7.21 3.98
N VAL A 70 7.07 -8.18 4.75
CA VAL A 70 5.90 -8.04 5.62
C VAL A 70 6.40 -8.16 7.05
N ASP A 71 6.12 -7.16 7.87
CA ASP A 71 6.51 -7.17 9.28
C ASP A 71 5.35 -7.50 10.22
N LYS A 72 5.66 -7.72 11.51
CA LYS A 72 4.69 -8.03 12.55
C LYS A 72 3.77 -6.86 12.92
N ASN A 73 4.06 -5.65 12.40
CA ASN A 73 3.26 -4.45 12.63
C ASN A 73 2.27 -4.21 11.48
N SER A 74 1.94 -5.26 10.69
CA SER A 74 1.03 -5.17 9.56
C SER A 74 1.50 -4.22 8.46
N THR A 75 2.82 -3.99 8.37
CA THR A 75 3.41 -3.12 7.35
C THR A 75 4.08 -3.95 6.27
N ILE A 76 3.77 -3.65 5.03
CA ILE A 76 4.44 -4.18 3.85
C ILE A 76 5.34 -3.09 3.30
N THR A 77 6.64 -3.37 3.19
CA THR A 77 7.59 -2.46 2.57
C THR A 77 8.03 -3.03 1.23
N VAL A 78 7.59 -2.41 0.15
CA VAL A 78 8.04 -2.73 -1.21
C VAL A 78 9.35 -1.99 -1.45
N ASN A 79 10.45 -2.71 -1.52
CA ASN A 79 11.77 -2.13 -1.75
C ASN A 79 11.92 -1.77 -3.22
N ASN A 80 12.55 -0.63 -3.50
CA ASN A 80 12.83 -0.19 -4.86
C ASN A 80 11.57 -0.11 -5.75
N PHE A 81 10.44 0.36 -5.19
CA PHE A 81 9.22 0.58 -5.95
C PHE A 81 9.49 1.60 -7.08
N PRO A 82 9.15 1.27 -8.34
CA PRO A 82 9.47 2.09 -9.49
C PRO A 82 8.46 3.24 -9.65
N TYR A 83 8.66 4.34 -8.94
CA TYR A 83 7.76 5.51 -8.97
C TYR A 83 7.60 6.12 -10.36
N GLN A 84 8.56 5.91 -11.27
CA GLN A 84 8.44 6.35 -12.67
C GLN A 84 7.19 5.75 -13.37
N LEU A 85 6.67 4.62 -12.92
CA LEU A 85 5.45 4.04 -13.48
C LEU A 85 4.21 4.89 -13.20
N LEU A 86 4.24 5.77 -12.21
CA LEU A 86 3.18 6.72 -11.93
C LEU A 86 3.05 7.78 -13.02
N ALA A 87 4.11 8.05 -13.77
CA ALA A 87 4.05 8.96 -14.91
C ALA A 87 3.00 8.56 -15.95
N ASN A 88 2.66 7.27 -16.01
CA ASN A 88 1.64 6.77 -16.94
C ASN A 88 0.21 7.25 -16.58
N GLY A 89 -0.04 7.63 -15.32
CA GLY A 89 -1.32 8.17 -14.88
C GLY A 89 -1.44 9.69 -15.02
N VAL A 90 -0.30 10.37 -15.12
CA VAL A 90 -0.26 11.83 -15.22
C VAL A 90 -0.53 12.28 -16.65
N SER A 91 -1.22 13.41 -16.80
CA SER A 91 -1.43 14.04 -18.11
C SER A 91 -0.11 14.22 -18.85
N LYS A 92 -0.05 13.69 -20.07
CA LYS A 92 1.08 13.89 -20.98
C LYS A 92 1.09 15.26 -21.61
N ASN A 93 0.19 16.15 -21.19
CA ASN A 93 0.21 17.51 -21.67
C ASN A 93 1.57 18.12 -21.33
N THR A 94 2.30 18.50 -22.34
CA THR A 94 3.73 18.89 -22.32
C THR A 94 4.04 20.07 -21.38
N ALA A 95 3.04 20.72 -20.83
CA ALA A 95 3.16 21.73 -19.79
C ALA A 95 3.33 21.15 -18.37
N SER A 96 3.05 19.86 -18.13
CA SER A 96 3.18 19.26 -16.81
C SER A 96 4.63 18.88 -16.50
N SER A 97 5.28 19.67 -15.69
CA SER A 97 6.61 19.35 -15.14
C SER A 97 6.60 18.04 -14.31
N LEU A 98 5.42 17.62 -13.84
CA LEU A 98 5.27 16.41 -13.03
C LEU A 98 5.52 15.14 -13.86
N TYR A 99 5.01 15.06 -15.10
CA TYR A 99 5.29 13.91 -15.98
C TYR A 99 6.79 13.71 -16.18
N THR A 100 7.49 14.77 -16.60
CA THR A 100 8.94 14.74 -16.83
C THR A 100 9.73 14.40 -15.57
N THR A 101 9.27 14.88 -14.42
CA THR A 101 9.91 14.59 -13.13
C THR A 101 9.71 13.12 -12.75
N LEU A 102 8.49 12.59 -12.89
CA LEU A 102 8.18 11.21 -12.51
C LEU A 102 8.90 10.18 -13.38
N ILE A 103 9.02 10.38 -14.70
CA ILE A 103 9.73 9.40 -15.56
C ILE A 103 11.22 9.29 -15.22
N ASN A 104 11.79 10.34 -14.62
CA ASN A 104 13.18 10.37 -14.16
C ASN A 104 13.34 10.03 -12.66
N GLU A 105 12.23 9.72 -11.96
CA GLU A 105 12.28 9.46 -10.53
C GLU A 105 12.99 8.13 -10.24
N LYS A 106 13.79 8.15 -9.19
CA LYS A 106 14.48 6.95 -8.73
C LYS A 106 13.51 6.00 -8.02
N GLN A 107 13.89 4.72 -8.00
CA GLN A 107 13.21 3.73 -7.17
C GLN A 107 13.35 4.09 -5.70
N ARG A 108 12.25 3.98 -4.95
CA ARG A 108 12.19 4.23 -3.51
C ARG A 108 11.30 3.19 -2.83
N SER A 109 11.40 3.07 -1.52
CA SER A 109 10.50 2.19 -0.77
C SER A 109 9.07 2.76 -0.75
N LEU A 110 8.10 1.88 -1.02
CA LEU A 110 6.68 2.15 -0.82
C LEU A 110 6.20 1.35 0.41
N LYS A 111 5.54 2.02 1.36
CA LYS A 111 4.92 1.37 2.51
C LYS A 111 3.43 1.22 2.28
N LEU A 112 2.93 0.00 2.49
CA LEU A 112 1.52 -0.36 2.48
C LEU A 112 1.17 -0.90 3.86
N TYR A 113 -0.05 -0.67 4.30
CA TYR A 113 -0.54 -1.12 5.61
C TYR A 113 -1.69 -2.09 5.41
N ILE A 114 -1.62 -3.23 6.09
CA ILE A 114 -2.71 -4.20 6.12
C ILE A 114 -3.78 -3.64 7.05
N THR A 115 -4.98 -3.40 6.52
CA THR A 115 -6.11 -2.81 7.27
C THR A 115 -7.11 -3.85 7.73
N THR A 116 -7.22 -4.95 7.01
CA THR A 116 -8.10 -6.08 7.32
C THR A 116 -7.38 -7.35 6.95
N ILE A 117 -7.49 -8.39 7.75
CA ILE A 117 -6.89 -9.70 7.48
C ILE A 117 -7.87 -10.81 7.89
N GLN A 118 -8.03 -11.81 7.03
CA GLN A 118 -8.93 -12.93 7.24
C GLN A 118 -8.28 -14.23 6.77
N PRO A 119 -8.07 -15.20 7.65
CA PRO A 119 -7.69 -16.56 7.25
C PRO A 119 -8.90 -17.30 6.69
N GLN A 120 -8.70 -18.07 5.65
CA GLN A 120 -9.70 -18.98 5.09
C GLN A 120 -8.99 -20.18 4.46
N ASP A 121 -9.19 -21.37 5.00
CA ASP A 121 -8.55 -22.61 4.57
C ASP A 121 -7.02 -22.47 4.50
N ASN A 122 -6.42 -22.67 3.31
CA ASN A 122 -4.98 -22.52 3.07
C ASN A 122 -4.59 -21.14 2.56
N LYS A 123 -5.47 -20.14 2.69
CA LYS A 123 -5.23 -18.76 2.26
C LYS A 123 -5.40 -17.77 3.39
N VAL A 124 -4.69 -16.67 3.26
CA VAL A 124 -4.90 -15.47 4.06
C VAL A 124 -5.29 -14.34 3.10
N PHE A 125 -6.48 -13.79 3.28
CA PHE A 125 -6.95 -12.64 2.52
C PHE A 125 -6.72 -11.37 3.31
N PHE A 126 -6.39 -10.26 2.63
CA PHE A 126 -6.19 -8.99 3.29
C PHE A 126 -6.43 -7.79 2.35
N ASN A 127 -6.69 -6.64 2.97
CA ASN A 127 -6.78 -5.35 2.28
C ASN A 127 -5.59 -4.46 2.63
N LEU A 128 -5.26 -3.59 1.71
CA LEU A 128 -4.14 -2.66 1.81
C LEU A 128 -4.62 -1.22 1.84
N SER A 129 -3.93 -0.37 2.60
CA SER A 129 -4.02 1.07 2.49
C SER A 129 -2.63 1.68 2.47
N SER A 130 -2.52 2.87 1.93
CA SER A 130 -1.31 3.68 2.04
C SER A 130 -1.62 5.14 1.76
N ASN A 131 -0.96 6.00 2.54
CA ASN A 131 -0.72 7.39 2.17
C ASN A 131 0.79 7.53 2.07
N PHE A 132 1.32 7.61 0.87
CA PHE A 132 2.75 7.79 0.67
C PHE A 132 3.07 9.25 0.36
N LYS A 133 4.27 9.64 0.78
CA LYS A 133 4.80 10.98 0.53
C LYS A 133 6.26 10.88 0.13
N PHE A 134 6.67 11.68 -0.82
CA PHE A 134 8.07 11.88 -1.14
C PHE A 134 8.32 13.24 -1.78
N ASP A 135 9.54 13.74 -1.60
CA ASP A 135 9.94 15.01 -2.18
C ASP A 135 10.42 14.78 -3.62
N ILE A 136 9.95 15.63 -4.52
CA ILE A 136 10.48 15.75 -5.86
C ILE A 136 11.07 17.16 -6.03
N THR A 137 12.23 17.23 -6.67
CA THR A 137 12.91 18.51 -6.93
C THR A 137 12.95 18.74 -8.44
N THR A 138 12.40 19.86 -8.85
CA THR A 138 12.60 20.43 -10.19
C THR A 138 13.80 21.38 -10.17
N ALA A 139 14.14 21.97 -11.30
CA ALA A 139 15.28 22.88 -11.38
C ALA A 139 15.26 24.04 -10.37
N ASN A 140 14.06 24.50 -9.97
CA ASN A 140 13.89 25.70 -9.15
C ASN A 140 13.10 25.48 -7.85
N GLU A 141 12.44 24.33 -7.67
CA GLU A 141 11.47 24.14 -6.59
C GLU A 141 11.46 22.69 -6.07
N THR A 142 11.15 22.54 -4.79
CA THR A 142 10.94 21.24 -4.16
C THR A 142 9.49 21.11 -3.75
N TYR A 143 8.87 20.02 -4.17
CA TYR A 143 7.48 19.70 -3.88
C TYR A 143 7.39 18.42 -3.05
N GLU A 144 6.37 18.34 -2.22
CA GLU A 144 5.95 17.08 -1.64
C GLU A 144 4.90 16.44 -2.57
N LEU A 145 5.19 15.26 -3.07
CA LEU A 145 4.21 14.46 -3.77
C LEU A 145 3.54 13.51 -2.78
N THR A 146 2.22 13.60 -2.73
CA THR A 146 1.40 12.75 -1.88
C THR A 146 0.46 11.92 -2.75
N GLY A 147 0.36 10.63 -2.46
CA GLY A 147 -0.57 9.75 -3.13
C GLY A 147 -1.33 8.87 -2.14
N ALA A 148 -2.50 8.43 -2.54
CA ALA A 148 -3.33 7.51 -1.78
C ALA A 148 -3.59 6.23 -2.56
N VAL A 149 -3.60 5.12 -1.85
CA VAL A 149 -3.97 3.80 -2.37
C VAL A 149 -5.46 3.59 -2.13
N SER A 150 -6.18 3.29 -3.19
CA SER A 150 -7.59 2.90 -3.11
C SER A 150 -7.75 1.38 -3.10
N PHE A 151 -8.74 0.91 -2.39
CA PHE A 151 -9.15 -0.49 -2.37
C PHE A 151 -10.68 -0.60 -2.41
N ASN A 152 -11.17 -1.74 -2.86
CA ASN A 152 -12.60 -2.03 -2.85
C ASN A 152 -13.00 -2.60 -1.48
N ASN A 153 -13.83 -1.86 -0.72
CA ASN A 153 -14.28 -2.27 0.61
C ASN A 153 -15.16 -3.53 0.64
N LYS A 154 -15.62 -4.01 -0.51
CA LYS A 154 -16.54 -5.15 -0.60
C LYS A 154 -15.85 -6.48 -0.83
N GLN A 155 -14.56 -6.47 -1.18
CA GLN A 155 -13.81 -7.68 -1.52
C GLN A 155 -12.33 -7.50 -1.17
N PHE A 156 -11.70 -8.56 -0.67
CA PHE A 156 -10.25 -8.58 -0.49
C PHE A 156 -9.56 -8.48 -1.84
N ASN A 157 -8.54 -7.64 -1.92
CA ASN A 157 -7.75 -7.42 -3.12
C ASN A 157 -6.37 -8.08 -3.07
N SER A 158 -6.04 -8.70 -1.96
CA SER A 158 -4.75 -9.32 -1.74
C SER A 158 -4.90 -10.67 -1.05
N SER A 159 -4.00 -11.59 -1.32
CA SER A 159 -4.00 -12.91 -0.71
C SER A 159 -2.60 -13.50 -0.57
N TYR A 160 -2.46 -14.41 0.37
CA TYR A 160 -1.30 -15.29 0.53
C TYR A 160 -1.77 -16.73 0.55
N THR A 161 -1.16 -17.58 -0.27
CA THR A 161 -1.45 -19.01 -0.34
C THR A 161 -0.37 -19.78 0.40
N MET A 162 -0.73 -20.49 1.48
CA MET A 162 0.23 -21.13 2.38
C MET A 162 0.99 -22.29 1.73
N ASN A 163 0.32 -23.08 0.88
CA ASN A 163 0.91 -24.29 0.31
C ASN A 163 2.09 -24.03 -0.62
N ASN A 164 2.08 -22.92 -1.35
CA ASN A 164 3.15 -22.53 -2.26
C ASN A 164 3.87 -21.25 -1.84
N SER A 165 3.53 -20.71 -0.67
CA SER A 165 4.11 -19.49 -0.12
C SER A 165 4.01 -18.28 -1.05
N GLU A 166 2.98 -18.25 -1.89
CA GLU A 166 2.75 -17.18 -2.88
C GLU A 166 1.90 -16.06 -2.29
N MET A 167 2.37 -14.83 -2.46
CA MET A 167 1.62 -13.61 -2.16
C MET A 167 1.22 -12.90 -3.44
N GLN A 168 -0.04 -12.47 -3.47
CA GLN A 168 -0.62 -11.64 -4.52
C GLN A 168 -1.19 -10.39 -3.88
N MET A 169 -0.80 -9.22 -4.38
CA MET A 169 -1.27 -7.93 -3.88
C MET A 169 -1.74 -7.06 -5.03
N GLN A 170 -2.91 -6.45 -4.86
CA GLN A 170 -3.43 -5.49 -5.83
C GLN A 170 -3.78 -4.18 -5.13
N PHE A 171 -3.35 -3.06 -5.70
CA PHE A 171 -3.75 -1.73 -5.26
C PHE A 171 -3.73 -0.75 -6.44
N THR A 172 -4.47 0.33 -6.29
CA THR A 172 -4.57 1.38 -7.30
C THR A 172 -4.17 2.71 -6.70
N ILE A 173 -3.28 3.41 -7.37
CA ILE A 173 -2.97 4.80 -7.07
C ILE A 173 -3.80 5.66 -8.03
N TYR A 174 -4.73 6.41 -7.46
CA TYR A 174 -5.73 7.16 -8.23
C TYR A 174 -5.55 8.66 -8.14
N LYS A 175 -4.67 9.12 -7.26
CA LYS A 175 -4.49 10.54 -6.99
C LYS A 175 -3.05 10.83 -6.60
N LEU A 176 -2.48 11.84 -7.21
CA LEU A 176 -1.25 12.48 -6.81
C LEU A 176 -1.52 13.96 -6.54
N VAL A 177 -0.98 14.46 -5.45
CA VAL A 177 -1.11 15.85 -5.05
C VAL A 177 0.27 16.45 -4.92
N LYS A 178 0.49 17.58 -5.58
CA LYS A 178 1.73 18.35 -5.51
C LYS A 178 1.51 19.49 -4.52
N ILE A 179 2.39 19.56 -3.52
CA ILE A 179 2.37 20.61 -2.51
C ILE A 179 3.67 21.43 -2.64
N ASP A 180 3.53 22.72 -2.90
CA ASP A 180 4.68 23.63 -2.86
C ASP A 180 5.15 23.82 -1.41
N LYS A 181 6.37 23.40 -1.10
CA LYS A 181 6.95 23.53 0.23
C LYS A 181 7.38 24.96 0.59
N ALA A 182 7.66 25.79 -0.40
CA ALA A 182 8.10 27.15 -0.18
C ALA A 182 6.94 28.08 0.21
N HIS A 183 5.74 27.75 -0.22
CA HIS A 183 4.53 28.50 0.07
C HIS A 183 3.60 27.60 0.88
N ALA A 184 3.52 27.79 2.17
CA ALA A 184 2.72 26.98 3.10
C ALA A 184 1.19 26.93 2.78
N THR A 185 0.74 27.68 1.78
CA THR A 185 -0.58 27.55 1.16
C THR A 185 -0.50 26.48 0.09
N ALA A 186 -0.97 25.30 0.43
CA ALA A 186 -1.05 24.16 -0.49
C ALA A 186 -1.76 24.58 -1.79
N ILE A 187 -1.00 24.79 -2.87
CA ILE A 187 -1.56 24.73 -4.20
C ILE A 187 -1.70 23.22 -4.46
N ILE A 188 -2.88 22.69 -4.18
CA ILE A 188 -3.20 21.31 -4.47
C ILE A 188 -3.47 21.24 -5.97
N GLN A 189 -2.48 20.79 -6.72
CA GLN A 189 -2.64 20.52 -8.13
C GLN A 189 -2.76 19.00 -8.31
N GLU A 190 -3.91 18.54 -8.81
CA GLU A 190 -4.12 17.15 -9.20
C GLU A 190 -3.77 17.01 -10.68
N ASP A 191 -2.72 16.24 -10.97
CA ASP A 191 -2.25 16.04 -12.35
C ASP A 191 -2.42 14.57 -12.80
N PHE A 192 -3.34 13.83 -12.17
CA PHE A 192 -3.53 12.40 -12.41
C PHE A 192 -4.79 12.16 -13.23
N ASP A 193 -4.63 11.92 -14.53
CA ASP A 193 -5.75 11.72 -15.47
C ASP A 193 -6.33 10.30 -15.39
N THR A 194 -5.47 9.32 -15.15
CA THR A 194 -5.86 7.91 -15.18
C THR A 194 -5.26 7.17 -13.97
N PRO A 195 -6.07 6.43 -13.20
CA PRO A 195 -5.55 5.59 -12.14
C PRO A 195 -4.54 4.57 -12.66
N VAL A 196 -3.48 4.33 -11.89
CA VAL A 196 -2.50 3.28 -12.18
C VAL A 196 -2.71 2.14 -11.18
N SER A 197 -3.09 0.98 -11.71
CA SER A 197 -3.28 -0.24 -10.92
C SER A 197 -1.99 -1.05 -10.91
N PHE A 198 -1.58 -1.47 -9.71
CA PHE A 198 -0.40 -2.28 -9.49
C PHE A 198 -0.81 -3.67 -9.00
N TYR A 199 -0.16 -4.68 -9.56
CA TYR A 199 -0.30 -6.06 -9.17
C TYR A 199 1.08 -6.65 -8.90
N LEU A 200 1.31 -7.09 -7.66
CA LEU A 200 2.53 -7.77 -7.24
C LEU A 200 2.23 -9.25 -7.04
N THR A 201 3.06 -10.11 -7.60
CA THR A 201 3.01 -11.55 -7.34
C THR A 201 4.41 -12.07 -7.10
N GLY A 202 4.56 -12.91 -6.09
CA GLY A 202 5.86 -13.52 -5.75
C GLY A 202 5.79 -14.44 -4.55
N ASN A 203 6.91 -15.09 -4.29
CA ASN A 203 7.01 -16.12 -3.28
C ASN A 203 7.87 -15.64 -2.10
N LYS A 204 7.59 -16.22 -0.94
CA LYS A 204 8.38 -16.05 0.27
C LYS A 204 9.76 -16.69 0.05
N VAL A 205 10.81 -15.98 0.46
CA VAL A 205 12.22 -16.37 0.32
C VAL A 205 12.90 -16.53 1.65
#